data_bba4ad89e2e623808e58c6470b9b397d
#
_entry.id   bba4ad89e2e623808e58c6470b9b397d
#
_cell.length_a   1.000
_cell.length_b   1.000
_cell.length_c   1.000
_cell.angle_alpha   90.00
_cell.angle_beta   90.00
_cell.angle_gamma   90.00
#
_symmetry.space_group_name_H-M   'P 1'
#
loop_
_entity.id
_entity.type
_entity.pdbx_description
1 polymer ?
#
loop_
_entity_poly.entity_id
_entity_poly.type
_entity_poly.pdbx_seq_one_letter_code
_entity_poly.pdbx_strand_id
1 'polypeptide(L)' 'MSYVVHVTAVVEGDLEQIEILINNYRYKCLENQSGMEQFFVCRNLEQNNVFLYTQVFKNKQAHKIH' A
#
# COMPACT_ATOMS: atom_id res chain seq x y z
N MET A 1 4.33 7.08 18.54
CA MET A 1 5.20 7.31 17.36
C MET A 1 4.72 6.44 16.21
N SER A 2 4.53 7.02 15.05
CA SER A 2 4.08 6.28 13.86
C SER A 2 5.22 5.42 13.29
N TYR A 3 4.82 4.30 12.72
CA TYR A 3 5.72 3.37 12.05
C TYR A 3 5.39 3.37 10.56
N VAL A 4 6.35 3.75 9.73
CA VAL A 4 6.13 3.94 8.29
C VAL A 4 6.84 2.85 7.49
N VAL A 5 6.11 2.24 6.56
CA VAL A 5 6.64 1.20 5.68
C VAL A 5 6.49 1.67 4.23
N HIS A 6 7.58 1.62 3.48
CA HIS A 6 7.57 1.90 2.05
C HIS A 6 7.85 0.60 1.29
N VAL A 7 7.04 0.33 0.27
CA VAL A 7 7.20 -0.86 -0.57
C VAL A 7 7.19 -0.44 -2.03
N THR A 8 8.20 -0.88 -2.77
CA THR A 8 8.25 -0.70 -4.22
C THR A 8 7.93 -2.05 -4.87
N ALA A 9 6.96 -2.06 -5.76
CA ALA A 9 6.55 -3.27 -6.47
C ALA A 9 6.65 -3.05 -7.98
N VAL A 10 7.32 -3.98 -8.66
CA VAL A 10 7.35 -4.04 -10.11
C VAL A 10 6.35 -5.10 -10.54
N VAL A 11 5.38 -4.72 -11.36
CA VAL A 11 4.28 -5.61 -11.74
C VAL A 11 4.28 -5.86 -13.25
N GLU A 12 3.69 -7.00 -13.64
CA GLU A 12 3.52 -7.37 -15.05
C GLU A 12 2.05 -7.67 -15.30
N GLY A 13 1.60 -7.37 -16.52
CA GLY A 13 0.23 -7.66 -16.95
C GLY A 13 -0.58 -6.39 -17.20
N ASP A 14 -1.90 -6.51 -17.03
CA ASP A 14 -2.84 -5.40 -17.24
C ASP A 14 -2.75 -4.41 -16.07
N LEU A 15 -2.14 -3.26 -16.34
CA LEU A 15 -1.87 -2.24 -15.31
C LEU A 15 -3.15 -1.64 -14.72
N GLU A 16 -4.20 -1.49 -15.52
CA GLU A 16 -5.48 -0.98 -15.00
C GLU A 16 -6.11 -1.95 -14.02
N GLN A 17 -6.08 -3.24 -14.35
CA GLN A 17 -6.62 -4.29 -13.49
C GLN A 17 -5.81 -4.39 -12.19
N ILE A 18 -4.49 -4.31 -12.29
CA ILE A 18 -3.59 -4.33 -11.13
C ILE A 18 -3.87 -3.13 -10.22
N GLU A 19 -4.07 -1.96 -10.79
CA GLU A 19 -4.38 -0.75 -10.01
C GLU A 19 -5.70 -0.90 -9.25
N ILE A 20 -6.72 -1.47 -9.88
CA ILE A 20 -8.00 -1.76 -9.23
C ILE A 20 -7.81 -2.72 -8.04
N LEU A 21 -7.04 -3.79 -8.24
CA LEU A 21 -6.77 -4.76 -7.18
C LEU A 21 -6.01 -4.14 -6.01
N ILE A 22 -5.03 -3.29 -6.29
CA ILE A 22 -4.25 -2.59 -5.26
C ILE A 22 -5.15 -1.66 -4.46
N ASN A 23 -6.02 -0.91 -5.13
CA ASN A 23 -6.94 0.00 -4.44
C ASN A 23 -7.95 -0.75 -3.58
N ASN A 24 -8.47 -1.88 -4.05
CA ASN A 24 -9.36 -2.72 -3.27
C ASN A 24 -8.67 -3.25 -2.01
N TYR A 25 -7.44 -3.70 -2.15
CA TYR A 25 -6.62 -4.14 -1.02
C TYR A 25 -6.40 -3.02 0.00
N ARG A 26 -6.09 -1.83 -0.51
CA ARG A 26 -5.90 -0.62 0.30
C ARG A 26 -7.14 -0.32 1.15
N TYR A 27 -8.32 -0.32 0.54
CA TYR A 27 -9.57 -0.06 1.27
C TYR A 27 -9.84 -1.12 2.33
N LYS A 28 -9.63 -2.39 2.01
CA LYS A 28 -9.81 -3.48 2.98
C LYS A 28 -8.89 -3.35 4.17
N CYS A 29 -7.64 -2.98 3.93
CA CYS A 29 -6.67 -2.77 5.03
C CYS A 29 -7.11 -1.63 5.93
N LEU A 30 -7.53 -0.50 5.37
CA LEU A 30 -7.96 0.66 6.14
C LEU A 30 -9.23 0.39 6.94
N GLU A 31 -10.15 -0.43 6.41
CA GLU A 31 -11.38 -0.78 7.10
C GLU A 31 -11.18 -1.78 8.23
N ASN A 32 -10.29 -2.76 8.02
CA ASN A 32 -10.19 -3.91 8.90
C ASN A 32 -9.03 -3.88 9.88
N GLN A 33 -8.10 -2.96 9.72
CA GLN A 33 -6.89 -2.89 10.55
C GLN A 33 -6.84 -1.56 11.30
N SER A 34 -7.30 -1.58 12.54
CA SER A 34 -7.36 -0.38 13.37
C SER A 34 -5.98 0.25 13.63
N GLY A 35 -4.91 -0.53 13.49
CA GLY A 35 -3.55 -0.03 13.68
C GLY A 35 -2.97 0.68 12.46
N MET A 36 -3.62 0.59 11.30
CA MET A 36 -3.18 1.26 10.08
C MET A 36 -3.83 2.63 10.00
N GLU A 37 -3.03 3.67 10.04
CA GLU A 37 -3.51 5.06 10.00
C GLU A 37 -3.69 5.58 8.60
N GLN A 38 -2.77 5.24 7.70
CA GLN A 38 -2.80 5.71 6.31
C GLN A 38 -2.21 4.65 5.38
N PHE A 39 -2.66 4.69 4.13
CA PHE A 39 -2.15 3.81 3.09
C PHE A 39 -2.23 4.57 1.76
N PHE A 40 -1.08 4.93 1.21
CA PHE A 40 -0.97 5.65 -0.06
C PHE A 40 -0.39 4.75 -1.14
N VAL A 41 -0.87 4.89 -2.35
CA VAL A 41 -0.34 4.19 -3.52
C VAL A 41 0.00 5.21 -4.59
N CYS A 42 1.23 5.16 -5.09
CA CYS A 42 1.70 6.01 -6.16
C CYS A 42 2.23 5.15 -7.31
N ARG A 43 2.09 5.66 -8.53
CA ARG A 43 2.68 5.02 -9.71
C ARG A 43 3.86 5.87 -10.17
N ASN A 44 4.96 5.23 -10.57
CA ASN A 44 6.11 5.91 -11.12
C ASN A 44 5.76 6.54 -12.49
N LEU A 45 6.09 7.81 -12.68
CA LEU A 45 5.77 8.53 -13.93
C LEU A 45 6.57 8.06 -15.12
N GLU A 46 7.80 7.57 -14.90
CA GLU A 46 8.68 7.12 -15.97
C GLU A 46 8.51 5.64 -16.30
N GLN A 47 8.13 4.83 -15.29
CA GLN A 47 7.95 3.39 -15.42
C GLN A 47 6.56 3.01 -14.92
N ASN A 48 5.61 2.88 -15.84
CA ASN A 48 4.21 2.65 -15.52
C ASN A 48 3.95 1.37 -14.70
N ASN A 49 4.86 0.40 -14.77
CA ASN A 49 4.72 -0.87 -14.07
C ASN A 49 5.33 -0.87 -12.67
N VAL A 50 5.80 0.28 -12.21
CA VAL A 50 6.38 0.41 -10.86
C VAL A 50 5.41 1.17 -9.97
N PHE A 51 4.99 0.51 -8.88
CA PHE A 51 4.13 1.12 -7.86
C PHE A 51 4.91 1.27 -6.57
N LEU A 52 4.65 2.37 -5.89
CA LEU A 52 5.19 2.62 -4.56
C LEU A 52 4.02 2.75 -3.61
N TYR A 53 3.99 1.94 -2.53
CA TYR A 53 3.02 2.20 -1.48
C TYR A 53 3.69 2.54 -0.17
N THR A 54 3.01 3.42 0.55
CA THR A 54 3.41 3.87 1.87
C THR A 54 2.30 3.54 2.84
N GLN A 55 2.62 2.75 3.86
CA GLN A 55 1.69 2.36 4.91
C GLN A 55 2.15 3.01 6.20
N VAL A 56 1.25 3.68 6.90
CA VAL A 56 1.52 4.31 8.18
C VAL A 56 0.74 3.58 9.26
N PHE A 57 1.45 3.01 10.22
CA PHE A 57 0.88 2.28 11.35
C PHE A 57 1.08 3.08 12.63
N LYS A 58 0.22 2.84 13.63
CA LYS A 58 0.36 3.46 14.96
C LYS A 58 1.73 3.18 15.57
N ASN A 59 2.19 1.94 15.41
CA ASN A 59 3.46 1.47 15.97
C ASN A 59 3.91 0.21 15.25
N LYS A 60 5.08 -0.28 15.60
CA LYS A 60 5.67 -1.49 15.02
C LYS A 60 4.81 -2.73 15.25
N GLN A 61 4.14 -2.81 16.38
CA GLN A 61 3.27 -3.93 16.73
C GLN A 61 2.09 -4.05 15.77
N ALA A 62 1.48 -2.93 15.39
CA ALA A 62 0.39 -2.90 14.42
C ALA A 62 0.84 -3.42 13.06
N HIS A 63 2.06 -3.11 12.63
CA HIS A 63 2.62 -3.63 11.40
C HIS A 63 2.83 -5.15 11.45
N LYS A 64 3.26 -5.68 12.58
CA LYS A 64 3.45 -7.13 12.73
C LYS A 64 2.16 -7.92 12.61
N ILE A 65 1.06 -7.33 13.05
CA ILE A 65 -0.28 -7.95 12.97
C ILE A 65 -0.82 -7.91 11.53
N HIS A 66 -0.39 -6.93 10.78
CA HIS A 66 -0.76 -6.77 9.35
C HIS A 66 -0.26 -7.97 8.49
#